data_b46b231f98eee108dcd1b8135ba10425
#
_entry.id   b46b231f98eee108dcd1b8135ba10425
#
_cell.length_a   1.000
_cell.length_b   1.000
_cell.length_c   1.000
_cell.angle_alpha   90.00
_cell.angle_beta   90.00
_cell.angle_gamma   90.00
#
_symmetry.space_group_name_H-M   'P 1'
#
loop_
_entity.id
_entity.type
_entity.pdbx_description
1 polymer ?
#
loop_
_entity_poly.entity_id
_entity_poly.type
_entity_poly.pdbx_seq_one_letter_code
_entity_poly.pdbx_strand_id
1 'polypeptide(L)'
;MQHFALKKGLNLPITGAPASGEIHDAAPVKTVAVLGGDYIGLKPRISVAEGDVVAAGDPLLAHKDTMDVKIVSPVSGRVKAINRGARRVLLSVEIEVDAAAAEPKDFSSVGDASTRDGLIERLCAAGLWTSFRTRPYSKVPTPDDSPAAIYVNAMDTEPLAGDPAVVIADAGNAFAQGLAAITKLTDGETYLCQAQGANVPSAEGVTVATFSGPHPAGLAGTHMHFLEPPSASKTVWTIGYHDVIAIGRLLETGKIDGSRVIALSGPLCDKPRLVRTIEGASLKELTKGEVSSDLPVRLVSGSVLSGQAGEDVVTFLGRYARQVTVMEEDHKQIPMGWIRPMPSKYSFLPVLGSAFSKKLYPLSSNLNGGRRAMVPLGTFEELMPQDFLPTQLLRALLVMDTDEAQKLGALELDEEDLGLVGFACPAKYEYGEALRDSLTKIEREG
;
A
#
# COMPACT_ATOMS: atom_id res chain seq x y z
N MET A 1 3.89 3.28 -26.55
CA MET A 1 3.26 3.85 -25.32
C MET A 1 1.75 3.74 -25.48
N GLN A 2 1.09 3.05 -24.56
CA GLN A 2 -0.38 2.93 -24.53
C GLN A 2 -0.95 3.95 -23.55
N HIS A 3 -2.12 4.52 -23.84
CA HIS A 3 -2.79 5.48 -22.96
C HIS A 3 -4.22 5.04 -22.67
N PHE A 4 -4.58 5.03 -21.39
CA PHE A 4 -5.90 4.66 -20.89
C PHE A 4 -6.53 5.84 -20.13
N ALA A 5 -7.63 6.37 -20.70
CA ALA A 5 -8.39 7.45 -20.08
C ALA A 5 -9.63 6.89 -19.38
N LEU A 6 -9.59 6.80 -18.07
CA LEU A 6 -10.67 6.23 -17.27
C LEU A 6 -11.69 7.32 -16.91
N LYS A 7 -12.96 6.96 -17.00
CA LYS A 7 -14.08 7.89 -16.72
C LYS A 7 -14.81 7.56 -15.42
N LYS A 8 -14.84 6.28 -15.06
CA LYS A 8 -15.47 5.79 -13.83
C LYS A 8 -14.52 5.95 -12.65
N GLY A 9 -15.07 6.16 -11.45
CA GLY A 9 -14.31 6.37 -10.23
C GLY A 9 -14.71 7.63 -9.51
N LEU A 10 -13.97 7.99 -8.45
CA LEU A 10 -14.24 9.17 -7.64
C LEU A 10 -12.97 9.70 -6.97
N ASN A 11 -12.69 10.98 -7.17
CA ASN A 11 -11.75 11.70 -6.32
C ASN A 11 -12.50 12.21 -5.08
N LEU A 12 -12.16 11.69 -3.90
CA LEU A 12 -12.82 12.11 -2.67
C LEU A 12 -12.57 13.60 -2.41
N PRO A 13 -13.62 14.39 -2.14
CA PRO A 13 -13.47 15.79 -1.82
C PRO A 13 -13.05 15.99 -0.34
N ILE A 14 -11.84 15.51 0.00
CA ILE A 14 -11.26 15.54 1.35
C ILE A 14 -10.26 16.68 1.49
N THR A 15 -10.26 17.36 2.66
CA THR A 15 -9.27 18.40 3.00
C THR A 15 -7.94 17.79 3.46
N GLY A 16 -6.87 18.58 3.41
CA GLY A 16 -5.56 18.18 3.95
C GLY A 16 -4.67 17.46 2.94
N ALA A 17 -4.83 17.76 1.64
CA ALA A 17 -3.91 17.28 0.61
C ALA A 17 -2.50 17.87 0.80
N PRO A 18 -1.43 17.09 0.56
CA PRO A 18 -0.07 17.59 0.67
C PRO A 18 0.21 18.70 -0.35
N ALA A 19 0.98 19.70 0.04
CA ALA A 19 1.52 20.67 -0.90
C ALA A 19 2.44 19.95 -1.91
N SER A 20 2.28 20.28 -3.18
CA SER A 20 3.07 19.66 -4.26
C SER A 20 4.45 20.32 -4.37
N GLY A 21 5.46 19.50 -4.73
CA GLY A 21 6.73 19.96 -5.29
C GLY A 21 7.93 19.96 -4.35
N GLU A 22 7.78 19.94 -3.03
CA GLU A 22 8.91 19.95 -2.09
C GLU A 22 8.87 18.77 -1.14
N ILE A 23 10.04 18.16 -0.94
CA ILE A 23 10.23 17.10 0.05
C ILE A 23 10.93 17.72 1.26
N HIS A 24 10.33 17.60 2.42
CA HIS A 24 10.88 18.08 3.69
C HIS A 24 11.38 16.91 4.52
N ASP A 25 12.34 17.15 5.41
CA ASP A 25 12.72 16.14 6.38
C ASP A 25 11.67 16.09 7.52
N ALA A 26 11.25 14.88 7.88
CA ALA A 26 10.43 14.67 9.07
C ALA A 26 11.26 14.83 10.36
N ALA A 27 10.57 15.03 11.47
CA ALA A 27 11.22 14.91 12.77
C ALA A 27 11.86 13.52 12.93
N PRO A 28 13.09 13.41 13.48
CA PRO A 28 13.73 12.13 13.69
C PRO A 28 12.86 11.20 14.54
N VAL A 29 12.61 10.00 14.07
CA VAL A 29 11.92 8.96 14.82
C VAL A 29 12.92 8.15 15.62
N LYS A 30 12.54 7.76 16.84
CA LYS A 30 13.34 6.96 17.75
C LYS A 30 12.98 5.49 17.72
N THR A 31 11.79 5.17 17.21
CA THR A 31 11.28 3.81 17.18
C THR A 31 10.72 3.50 15.79
N VAL A 32 11.12 2.35 15.25
CA VAL A 32 10.55 1.78 14.04
C VAL A 32 10.02 0.40 14.34
N ALA A 33 9.13 -0.13 13.50
CA ALA A 33 8.69 -1.51 13.63
C ALA A 33 8.47 -2.17 12.25
N VAL A 34 8.69 -3.48 12.25
CA VAL A 34 8.24 -4.37 11.17
C VAL A 34 6.91 -4.97 11.60
N LEU A 35 5.87 -4.78 10.80
CA LEU A 35 4.52 -5.26 11.07
C LEU A 35 4.28 -6.63 10.45
N GLY A 36 3.80 -7.58 11.24
CA GLY A 36 3.48 -8.92 10.74
C GLY A 36 2.29 -8.94 9.78
N GLY A 37 1.34 -8.00 9.94
CA GLY A 37 0.15 -7.86 9.10
C GLY A 37 0.42 -7.39 7.67
N ASP A 38 1.60 -6.79 7.41
CA ASP A 38 1.97 -6.34 6.07
C ASP A 38 2.23 -7.49 5.09
N TYR A 39 2.48 -8.70 5.61
CA TYR A 39 2.86 -9.86 4.80
C TYR A 39 1.75 -10.92 4.82
N ILE A 40 0.95 -10.97 3.77
CA ILE A 40 -0.19 -11.88 3.65
C ILE A 40 0.27 -13.33 3.70
N GLY A 41 -0.35 -14.11 4.61
CA GLY A 41 -0.02 -15.53 4.78
C GLY A 41 1.29 -15.81 5.48
N LEU A 42 1.97 -14.79 6.05
CA LEU A 42 3.24 -14.95 6.75
C LEU A 42 3.14 -15.94 7.92
N LYS A 43 3.99 -16.96 7.88
CA LYS A 43 4.26 -17.86 9.01
C LYS A 43 5.66 -17.53 9.54
N PRO A 44 5.80 -16.58 10.49
CA PRO A 44 7.08 -16.02 10.84
C PRO A 44 7.95 -17.00 11.63
N ARG A 45 9.21 -17.16 11.22
CA ARG A 45 10.29 -17.66 12.05
C ARG A 45 11.14 -16.47 12.47
N ILE A 46 11.06 -16.11 13.74
CA ILE A 46 11.78 -14.97 14.32
C ILE A 46 13.23 -15.40 14.60
N SER A 47 14.16 -14.56 14.21
CA SER A 47 15.61 -14.78 14.33
C SER A 47 16.27 -13.96 15.45
N VAL A 48 15.51 -13.11 16.10
CA VAL A 48 15.99 -12.17 17.14
C VAL A 48 15.20 -12.31 18.43
N ALA A 49 15.77 -11.81 19.53
CA ALA A 49 15.13 -11.69 20.82
C ALA A 49 15.09 -10.22 21.27
N GLU A 50 14.22 -9.91 22.24
CA GLU A 50 14.20 -8.58 22.87
C GLU A 50 15.54 -8.29 23.54
N GLY A 51 16.05 -7.09 23.31
CA GLY A 51 17.36 -6.64 23.77
C GLY A 51 18.52 -6.89 22.80
N ASP A 52 18.34 -7.68 21.75
CA ASP A 52 19.38 -7.90 20.76
C ASP A 52 19.74 -6.62 20.01
N VAL A 53 21.02 -6.43 19.73
CA VAL A 53 21.53 -5.38 18.84
C VAL A 53 21.44 -5.90 17.40
N VAL A 54 20.88 -5.08 16.53
CA VAL A 54 20.72 -5.38 15.11
C VAL A 54 21.32 -4.28 14.25
N ALA A 55 21.92 -4.65 13.14
CA ALA A 55 22.34 -3.74 12.09
C ALA A 55 21.20 -3.54 11.07
N ALA A 56 21.21 -2.41 10.37
CA ALA A 56 20.40 -2.28 9.16
C ALA A 56 20.76 -3.41 8.18
N GLY A 57 19.77 -4.21 7.76
CA GLY A 57 19.97 -5.39 6.93
C GLY A 57 20.09 -6.72 7.68
N ASP A 58 20.14 -6.73 9.00
CA ASP A 58 20.10 -7.99 9.75
C ASP A 58 18.71 -8.64 9.70
N PRO A 59 18.64 -9.97 9.52
CA PRO A 59 17.36 -10.67 9.45
C PRO A 59 16.65 -10.66 10.81
N LEU A 60 15.47 -10.09 10.84
CA LEU A 60 14.56 -10.13 12.01
C LEU A 60 13.71 -11.39 11.99
N LEU A 61 13.22 -11.74 10.83
CA LEU A 61 12.38 -12.92 10.62
C LEU A 61 12.43 -13.38 9.16
N ALA A 62 11.97 -14.60 8.93
CA ALA A 62 11.79 -15.18 7.60
C ALA A 62 10.44 -15.90 7.54
N HIS A 63 9.92 -16.15 6.35
CA HIS A 63 8.78 -17.02 6.17
C HIS A 63 9.21 -18.50 6.38
N LYS A 64 8.42 -19.27 7.14
CA LYS A 64 8.80 -20.65 7.50
C LYS A 64 8.97 -21.55 6.27
N ASP A 65 8.14 -21.34 5.26
CA ASP A 65 8.10 -22.19 4.06
C ASP A 65 9.08 -21.69 2.95
N THR A 66 9.61 -20.45 3.06
CA THR A 66 10.57 -19.82 2.15
C THR A 66 11.68 -19.13 2.96
N MET A 67 12.54 -19.92 3.58
CA MET A 67 13.54 -19.42 4.54
C MET A 67 14.59 -18.48 3.95
N ASP A 68 14.77 -18.47 2.64
CA ASP A 68 15.72 -17.59 1.94
C ASP A 68 15.20 -16.16 1.85
N VAL A 69 13.87 -15.98 1.83
CA VAL A 69 13.26 -14.65 1.87
C VAL A 69 13.32 -14.10 3.28
N LYS A 70 14.21 -13.12 3.49
CA LYS A 70 14.38 -12.45 4.79
C LYS A 70 13.48 -11.22 4.86
N ILE A 71 13.03 -10.90 6.07
CA ILE A 71 12.50 -9.61 6.45
C ILE A 71 13.51 -9.04 7.43
N VAL A 72 14.12 -7.92 7.05
CA VAL A 72 15.31 -7.39 7.71
C VAL A 72 15.01 -6.13 8.49
N SER A 73 15.92 -5.74 9.38
CA SER A 73 15.84 -4.46 10.09
C SER A 73 16.07 -3.31 9.10
N PRO A 74 15.18 -2.31 9.02
CA PRO A 74 15.39 -1.14 8.18
C PRO A 74 16.45 -0.18 8.73
N VAL A 75 16.84 -0.33 10.01
CA VAL A 75 17.77 0.53 10.73
C VAL A 75 18.71 -0.27 11.60
N SER A 76 19.84 0.34 12.00
CA SER A 76 20.66 -0.16 13.11
C SER A 76 20.04 0.28 14.44
N GLY A 77 20.08 -0.59 15.45
CA GLY A 77 19.49 -0.30 16.75
C GLY A 77 19.39 -1.52 17.65
N ARG A 78 18.41 -1.48 18.55
CA ARG A 78 18.14 -2.55 19.52
C ARG A 78 16.69 -3.01 19.41
N VAL A 79 16.47 -4.31 19.39
CA VAL A 79 15.11 -4.89 19.45
C VAL A 79 14.48 -4.53 20.81
N LYS A 80 13.44 -3.71 20.76
CA LYS A 80 12.77 -3.19 21.95
C LYS A 80 11.66 -4.13 22.44
N ALA A 81 10.86 -4.66 21.51
CA ALA A 81 9.75 -5.54 21.82
C ALA A 81 9.38 -6.44 20.63
N ILE A 82 8.85 -7.63 20.93
CA ILE A 82 8.26 -8.56 19.96
C ILE A 82 6.81 -8.81 20.36
N ASN A 83 5.91 -8.05 19.76
CA ASN A 83 4.50 -8.04 20.11
C ASN A 83 3.74 -9.15 19.39
N ARG A 84 2.93 -9.89 20.13
CA ARG A 84 2.11 -10.99 19.62
C ARG A 84 0.66 -10.83 20.04
N GLY A 85 -0.24 -11.07 19.11
CA GLY A 85 -1.68 -11.08 19.32
C GLY A 85 -2.25 -12.45 19.68
N ALA A 86 -3.55 -12.58 19.48
CA ALA A 86 -4.26 -13.84 19.68
C ALA A 86 -3.63 -14.96 18.85
N ARG A 87 -3.66 -16.19 19.38
CA ARG A 87 -3.05 -17.39 18.75
C ARG A 87 -1.56 -17.21 18.39
N ARG A 88 -0.85 -16.29 19.07
CA ARG A 88 0.58 -15.98 18.87
C ARG A 88 0.89 -15.39 17.47
N VAL A 89 -0.09 -14.81 16.79
CA VAL A 89 0.16 -14.05 15.55
C VAL A 89 1.13 -12.92 15.83
N LEU A 90 2.16 -12.75 14.99
CA LEU A 90 3.08 -11.62 15.09
C LEU A 90 2.34 -10.33 14.74
N LEU A 91 2.37 -9.36 15.65
CA LEU A 91 1.84 -8.01 15.42
C LEU A 91 2.95 -7.07 14.95
N SER A 92 4.02 -6.94 15.75
CA SER A 92 5.15 -6.08 15.41
C SER A 92 6.45 -6.55 16.06
N VAL A 93 7.57 -6.22 15.40
CA VAL A 93 8.93 -6.25 15.99
C VAL A 93 9.39 -4.80 16.06
N GLU A 94 9.42 -4.24 17.27
CA GLU A 94 9.84 -2.86 17.50
C GLU A 94 11.36 -2.77 17.69
N ILE A 95 11.98 -1.74 17.08
CA ILE A 95 13.40 -1.47 17.16
C ILE A 95 13.59 -0.03 17.63
N GLU A 96 14.35 0.15 18.69
CA GLU A 96 14.84 1.45 19.12
C GLU A 96 16.03 1.83 18.22
N VAL A 97 15.90 2.97 17.51
CA VAL A 97 16.88 3.42 16.51
C VAL A 97 18.15 3.90 17.21
N ASP A 98 19.29 3.30 16.89
CA ASP A 98 20.61 3.73 17.28
C ASP A 98 21.61 3.42 16.15
N ALA A 99 21.90 4.43 15.34
CA ALA A 99 22.81 4.27 14.20
C ALA A 99 24.24 3.86 14.59
N ALA A 100 24.63 4.09 15.85
CA ALA A 100 25.96 3.72 16.36
C ALA A 100 26.00 2.29 16.93
N ALA A 101 24.86 1.63 17.08
CA ALA A 101 24.79 0.30 17.70
C ALA A 101 25.49 -0.79 16.84
N ALA A 102 25.38 -0.70 15.52
CA ALA A 102 26.00 -1.64 14.59
C ALA A 102 26.15 -1.03 13.18
N GLU A 103 27.20 -1.40 12.46
CA GLU A 103 27.40 -1.00 11.08
C GLU A 103 26.38 -1.68 10.15
N PRO A 104 25.78 -0.93 9.20
CA PRO A 104 24.87 -1.51 8.20
C PRO A 104 25.51 -2.65 7.41
N LYS A 105 24.75 -3.70 7.18
CA LYS A 105 25.19 -4.89 6.45
C LYS A 105 25.46 -4.58 4.97
N ASP A 106 26.57 -5.10 4.47
CA ASP A 106 26.97 -4.98 3.07
C ASP A 106 26.57 -6.25 2.30
N PHE A 107 25.81 -6.08 1.22
CA PHE A 107 25.32 -7.12 0.32
C PHE A 107 26.03 -7.14 -1.04
N SER A 108 27.09 -6.34 -1.24
CA SER A 108 27.80 -6.23 -2.51
C SER A 108 28.35 -7.56 -3.00
N SER A 109 28.76 -8.43 -2.07
CA SER A 109 29.31 -9.76 -2.36
C SER A 109 28.26 -10.87 -2.47
N VAL A 110 26.97 -10.56 -2.20
CA VAL A 110 25.89 -11.54 -2.26
C VAL A 110 25.34 -11.60 -3.68
N GLY A 111 25.50 -12.73 -4.34
CA GLY A 111 25.03 -12.96 -5.70
C GLY A 111 25.63 -12.01 -6.76
N ASP A 112 25.58 -12.38 -8.01
CA ASP A 112 25.92 -11.49 -9.13
C ASP A 112 24.64 -10.81 -9.65
N ALA A 113 24.44 -9.54 -9.32
CA ALA A 113 23.27 -8.79 -9.74
C ALA A 113 23.16 -8.56 -11.27
N SER A 114 24.17 -8.95 -12.05
CA SER A 114 24.08 -8.96 -13.51
C SER A 114 23.24 -10.12 -14.03
N THR A 115 23.13 -11.21 -13.27
CA THR A 115 22.35 -12.41 -13.58
C THR A 115 21.00 -12.39 -12.82
N ARG A 116 20.00 -13.12 -13.33
CA ARG A 116 18.70 -13.27 -12.67
C ARG A 116 18.86 -13.91 -11.28
N ASP A 117 19.53 -15.05 -11.20
CA ASP A 117 19.65 -15.84 -9.97
C ASP A 117 20.44 -15.08 -8.88
N GLY A 118 21.55 -14.44 -9.25
CA GLY A 118 22.32 -13.64 -8.31
C GLY A 118 21.59 -12.38 -7.85
N LEU A 119 20.75 -11.77 -8.69
CA LEU A 119 19.87 -10.67 -8.30
C LEU A 119 18.82 -11.16 -7.28
N ILE A 120 18.18 -12.31 -7.53
CA ILE A 120 17.21 -12.91 -6.61
C ILE A 120 17.88 -13.18 -5.25
N GLU A 121 19.05 -13.81 -5.25
CA GLU A 121 19.82 -14.11 -4.02
C GLU A 121 20.07 -12.82 -3.22
N ARG A 122 20.53 -11.74 -3.89
CA ARG A 122 20.80 -10.45 -3.24
C ARG A 122 19.55 -9.81 -2.67
N LEU A 123 18.46 -9.77 -3.43
CA LEU A 123 17.19 -9.20 -2.98
C LEU A 123 16.58 -9.98 -1.83
N CYS A 124 16.65 -11.31 -1.83
CA CYS A 124 16.21 -12.16 -0.73
C CYS A 124 17.00 -11.90 0.54
N ALA A 125 18.34 -11.86 0.43
CA ALA A 125 19.22 -11.61 1.57
C ALA A 125 19.05 -10.21 2.17
N ALA A 126 18.84 -9.18 1.31
CA ALA A 126 18.64 -7.80 1.70
C ALA A 126 17.20 -7.48 2.14
N GLY A 127 16.28 -8.46 2.11
CA GLY A 127 14.88 -8.26 2.48
C GLY A 127 14.02 -7.52 1.45
N LEU A 128 14.60 -7.12 0.31
CA LEU A 128 13.89 -6.40 -0.74
C LEU A 128 13.06 -7.30 -1.67
N TRP A 129 13.19 -8.62 -1.57
CA TRP A 129 12.30 -9.56 -2.27
C TRP A 129 10.85 -9.40 -1.84
N THR A 130 10.61 -9.01 -0.60
CA THR A 130 9.28 -8.71 -0.07
C THR A 130 8.60 -7.50 -0.72
N SER A 131 9.31 -6.74 -1.55
CA SER A 131 8.76 -5.63 -2.33
C SER A 131 7.80 -6.08 -3.42
N PHE A 132 7.93 -7.32 -3.89
CA PHE A 132 7.04 -7.90 -4.89
C PHE A 132 5.81 -8.52 -4.23
N ARG A 133 4.65 -8.28 -4.84
CA ARG A 133 3.39 -8.93 -4.49
C ARG A 133 2.79 -9.59 -5.72
N THR A 134 2.32 -10.81 -5.56
CA THR A 134 1.67 -11.57 -6.63
C THR A 134 0.23 -11.08 -6.87
N ARG A 135 -0.28 -11.29 -8.04
CA ARG A 135 -1.70 -11.38 -8.35
C ARG A 135 -1.90 -12.69 -9.13
N PRO A 136 -2.84 -13.54 -8.76
CA PRO A 136 -3.75 -13.48 -7.60
C PRO A 136 -3.02 -13.52 -6.23
N TYR A 137 -3.80 -13.32 -5.17
CA TYR A 137 -3.52 -13.55 -3.74
C TYR A 137 -2.68 -12.51 -3.01
N SER A 138 -1.97 -11.62 -3.68
CA SER A 138 -1.16 -10.52 -3.08
C SER A 138 -0.10 -10.96 -2.07
N LYS A 139 0.50 -12.13 -2.29
CA LYS A 139 1.58 -12.69 -1.46
C LYS A 139 2.95 -12.29 -1.99
N VAL A 140 3.96 -12.40 -1.13
CA VAL A 140 5.35 -12.37 -1.56
C VAL A 140 5.63 -13.62 -2.40
N PRO A 141 6.15 -13.49 -3.64
CA PRO A 141 6.44 -14.65 -4.49
C PRO A 141 7.53 -15.53 -3.90
N THR A 142 7.57 -16.81 -4.27
CA THR A 142 8.73 -17.66 -3.98
C THR A 142 9.88 -17.29 -4.91
N PRO A 143 11.16 -17.44 -4.50
CA PRO A 143 12.31 -17.09 -5.35
C PRO A 143 12.39 -17.89 -6.66
N ASP A 144 11.81 -19.08 -6.68
CA ASP A 144 11.78 -19.98 -7.85
C ASP A 144 10.67 -19.62 -8.84
N ASP A 145 9.74 -18.74 -8.46
CA ASP A 145 8.63 -18.34 -9.32
C ASP A 145 9.11 -17.42 -10.45
N SER A 146 8.39 -17.45 -11.57
CA SER A 146 8.57 -16.52 -12.69
C SER A 146 7.21 -15.94 -13.06
N PRO A 147 7.02 -14.61 -12.99
CA PRO A 147 5.74 -13.99 -13.34
C PRO A 147 5.58 -13.89 -14.85
N ALA A 148 4.35 -13.93 -15.32
CA ALA A 148 4.02 -13.66 -16.71
C ALA A 148 4.27 -12.19 -17.10
N ALA A 149 4.15 -11.27 -16.13
CA ALA A 149 4.49 -9.85 -16.28
C ALA A 149 4.79 -9.23 -14.92
N ILE A 150 5.54 -8.11 -14.93
CA ILE A 150 5.80 -7.28 -13.74
C ILE A 150 5.23 -5.87 -13.96
N TYR A 151 4.45 -5.38 -12.99
CA TYR A 151 3.86 -4.05 -13.01
C TYR A 151 4.56 -3.15 -12.01
N VAL A 152 5.28 -2.15 -12.52
CA VAL A 152 5.87 -1.08 -11.72
C VAL A 152 4.87 0.06 -11.62
N ASN A 153 4.31 0.26 -10.43
CA ASN A 153 3.35 1.32 -10.20
C ASN A 153 4.05 2.63 -9.81
N ALA A 154 4.11 3.56 -10.77
CA ALA A 154 4.63 4.93 -10.63
C ALA A 154 3.52 5.98 -10.72
N MET A 155 2.30 5.62 -10.36
CA MET A 155 1.13 6.49 -10.25
C MET A 155 0.44 6.27 -8.90
N ASP A 156 -0.22 7.31 -8.39
CA ASP A 156 -1.06 7.20 -7.20
C ASP A 156 -2.27 8.13 -7.34
N THR A 157 -3.45 7.60 -7.12
CA THR A 157 -4.72 8.34 -7.10
C THR A 157 -5.47 8.17 -5.79
N GLU A 158 -4.82 7.56 -4.79
CA GLU A 158 -5.38 7.47 -3.45
C GLU A 158 -5.67 8.88 -2.89
N PRO A 159 -6.77 9.05 -2.15
CA PRO A 159 -7.07 10.33 -1.54
C PRO A 159 -5.91 10.83 -0.68
N LEU A 160 -5.47 12.07 -0.92
CA LEU A 160 -4.37 12.73 -0.22
C LEU A 160 -2.98 12.13 -0.47
N ALA A 161 -2.81 11.33 -1.51
CA ALA A 161 -1.50 10.80 -1.90
C ALA A 161 -0.56 11.92 -2.37
N GLY A 162 0.74 11.69 -2.21
CA GLY A 162 1.78 12.52 -2.83
C GLY A 162 1.95 12.19 -4.33
N ASP A 163 2.51 13.12 -5.08
CA ASP A 163 2.84 12.88 -6.49
C ASP A 163 4.08 11.97 -6.61
N PRO A 164 3.94 10.74 -7.15
CA PRO A 164 5.07 9.83 -7.35
C PRO A 164 6.18 10.42 -8.23
N ALA A 165 5.85 11.28 -9.19
CA ALA A 165 6.85 11.89 -10.08
C ALA A 165 7.84 12.77 -9.31
N VAL A 166 7.40 13.47 -8.25
CA VAL A 166 8.27 14.26 -7.38
C VAL A 166 9.23 13.37 -6.60
N VAL A 167 8.72 12.27 -6.04
CA VAL A 167 9.54 11.33 -5.26
C VAL A 167 10.55 10.59 -6.15
N ILE A 168 10.14 10.21 -7.34
CA ILE A 168 11.01 9.54 -8.31
C ILE A 168 12.09 10.52 -8.81
N ALA A 169 11.74 11.78 -9.06
CA ALA A 169 12.71 12.78 -9.52
C ALA A 169 13.83 13.04 -8.50
N ASP A 170 13.53 12.95 -7.19
CA ASP A 170 14.52 13.06 -6.11
C ASP A 170 15.54 11.91 -6.10
N ALA A 171 15.19 10.73 -6.65
CA ALA A 171 16.01 9.53 -6.68
C ALA A 171 16.11 8.90 -8.09
N GLY A 172 16.12 9.73 -9.14
CA GLY A 172 15.97 9.29 -10.52
C GLY A 172 16.98 8.25 -11.00
N ASN A 173 18.25 8.34 -10.59
CA ASN A 173 19.26 7.34 -10.93
C ASN A 173 18.96 5.99 -10.29
N ALA A 174 18.66 5.96 -9.01
CA ALA A 174 18.33 4.75 -8.30
C ALA A 174 17.04 4.11 -8.86
N PHE A 175 16.03 4.92 -9.19
CA PHE A 175 14.83 4.41 -9.83
C PHE A 175 15.14 3.75 -11.18
N ALA A 176 15.92 4.39 -12.05
CA ALA A 176 16.27 3.84 -13.36
C ALA A 176 17.08 2.54 -13.25
N GLN A 177 18.03 2.46 -12.30
CA GLN A 177 18.81 1.25 -12.05
C GLN A 177 17.96 0.12 -11.49
N GLY A 178 17.08 0.42 -10.53
CA GLY A 178 16.14 -0.55 -9.97
C GLY A 178 15.20 -1.10 -11.05
N LEU A 179 14.65 -0.21 -11.88
CA LEU A 179 13.78 -0.57 -12.98
C LEU A 179 14.48 -1.50 -13.99
N ALA A 180 15.72 -1.17 -14.39
CA ALA A 180 16.54 -2.00 -15.27
C ALA A 180 16.87 -3.37 -14.65
N ALA A 181 17.03 -3.45 -13.33
CA ALA A 181 17.26 -4.74 -12.66
C ALA A 181 16.02 -5.62 -12.67
N ILE A 182 14.83 -5.03 -12.45
CA ILE A 182 13.54 -5.74 -12.39
C ILE A 182 13.22 -6.44 -13.71
N THR A 183 13.63 -5.90 -14.87
CA THR A 183 13.40 -6.55 -16.17
C THR A 183 14.03 -7.94 -16.28
N LYS A 184 15.06 -8.25 -15.48
CA LYS A 184 15.73 -9.55 -15.46
C LYS A 184 14.91 -10.64 -14.72
N LEU A 185 13.88 -10.25 -13.98
CA LEU A 185 13.11 -11.17 -13.12
C LEU A 185 11.97 -11.88 -13.85
N THR A 186 11.69 -11.50 -15.10
CA THR A 186 10.65 -12.11 -15.94
C THR A 186 11.13 -12.26 -17.37
N ASP A 187 10.63 -13.29 -18.06
CA ASP A 187 10.75 -13.43 -19.51
C ASP A 187 9.59 -12.71 -20.23
N GLY A 188 8.58 -12.25 -19.48
CA GLY A 188 7.43 -11.51 -19.99
C GLY A 188 7.65 -9.99 -19.97
N GLU A 189 6.55 -9.25 -20.10
CA GLU A 189 6.60 -7.79 -20.14
C GLU A 189 6.86 -7.18 -18.75
N THR A 190 7.66 -6.12 -18.72
CA THR A 190 7.77 -5.23 -17.57
C THR A 190 7.07 -3.92 -17.91
N TYR A 191 5.96 -3.65 -17.26
CA TYR A 191 5.17 -2.44 -17.46
C TYR A 191 5.55 -1.36 -16.44
N LEU A 192 5.85 -0.15 -16.93
CA LEU A 192 5.92 1.06 -16.12
C LEU A 192 4.61 1.84 -16.26
N CYS A 193 3.78 1.79 -15.22
CA CYS A 193 2.47 2.43 -15.18
C CYS A 193 2.60 3.80 -14.52
N GLN A 194 2.33 4.89 -15.26
CA GLN A 194 2.50 6.26 -14.78
C GLN A 194 1.32 7.14 -15.16
N ALA A 195 1.19 8.30 -14.52
CA ALA A 195 0.20 9.29 -14.87
C ALA A 195 0.47 9.88 -16.26
N GLN A 196 -0.59 10.26 -16.96
CA GLN A 196 -0.44 10.97 -18.24
C GLN A 196 0.34 12.27 -18.04
N GLY A 197 1.40 12.46 -18.82
CA GLY A 197 2.26 13.64 -18.74
C GLY A 197 3.33 13.60 -17.64
N ALA A 198 3.39 12.54 -16.83
CA ALA A 198 4.50 12.35 -15.90
C ALA A 198 5.80 12.08 -16.66
N ASN A 199 6.90 12.67 -16.16
CA ASN A 199 8.24 12.47 -16.72
C ASN A 199 9.06 11.55 -15.81
N VAL A 200 8.70 10.25 -15.83
CA VAL A 200 9.36 9.22 -15.03
C VAL A 200 10.45 8.55 -15.86
N PRO A 201 11.68 8.36 -15.33
CA PRO A 201 12.74 7.64 -16.03
C PRO A 201 12.30 6.24 -16.41
N SER A 202 12.61 5.79 -17.62
CA SER A 202 12.37 4.43 -18.11
C SER A 202 13.70 3.72 -18.34
N ALA A 203 13.64 2.41 -18.60
CA ALA A 203 14.79 1.57 -18.92
C ALA A 203 14.54 0.75 -20.19
N GLU A 204 15.60 0.17 -20.75
CA GLU A 204 15.49 -0.76 -21.87
C GLU A 204 14.70 -2.01 -21.45
N GLY A 205 13.86 -2.52 -22.34
CA GLY A 205 12.98 -3.67 -22.05
C GLY A 205 11.74 -3.33 -21.22
N VAL A 206 11.44 -2.05 -20.99
CA VAL A 206 10.26 -1.60 -20.24
C VAL A 206 9.20 -1.01 -21.17
N THR A 207 7.99 -1.53 -21.07
CA THR A 207 6.83 -0.99 -21.78
C THR A 207 6.13 0.06 -20.92
N VAL A 208 6.14 1.31 -21.38
CA VAL A 208 5.49 2.43 -20.66
C VAL A 208 4.00 2.48 -21.01
N ALA A 209 3.17 2.42 -19.97
CA ALA A 209 1.72 2.63 -20.05
C ALA A 209 1.32 3.87 -19.22
N THR A 210 0.44 4.70 -19.78
CA THR A 210 -0.03 5.91 -19.11
C THR A 210 -1.52 5.82 -18.82
N PHE A 211 -1.88 6.30 -17.63
CA PHE A 211 -3.26 6.30 -17.16
C PHE A 211 -3.69 7.72 -16.79
N SER A 212 -4.97 7.99 -16.93
CA SER A 212 -5.59 9.24 -16.48
C SER A 212 -7.03 8.99 -16.04
N GLY A 213 -7.51 9.80 -15.12
CA GLY A 213 -8.88 9.69 -14.59
C GLY A 213 -8.93 9.77 -13.07
N PRO A 214 -10.13 9.65 -12.49
CA PRO A 214 -10.30 9.62 -11.05
C PRO A 214 -9.77 8.33 -10.44
N HIS A 215 -9.59 8.29 -9.10
CA HIS A 215 -9.36 7.05 -8.38
C HIS A 215 -10.47 6.02 -8.71
N PRO A 216 -10.14 4.77 -9.06
CA PRO A 216 -8.90 4.03 -8.83
C PRO A 216 -7.89 3.99 -10.01
N ALA A 217 -7.83 5.01 -10.87
CA ALA A 217 -6.94 5.01 -12.04
C ALA A 217 -5.45 4.73 -11.71
N GLY A 218 -5.00 5.00 -10.50
CA GLY A 218 -3.62 4.79 -10.03
C GLY A 218 -3.37 3.49 -9.28
N LEU A 219 -4.35 2.60 -9.17
CA LEU A 219 -4.17 1.31 -8.50
C LEU A 219 -3.57 0.26 -9.44
N ALA A 220 -2.75 -0.61 -8.87
CA ALA A 220 -2.11 -1.69 -9.62
C ALA A 220 -3.13 -2.66 -10.23
N GLY A 221 -4.22 -3.00 -9.52
CA GLY A 221 -5.29 -3.85 -10.05
C GLY A 221 -5.96 -3.25 -11.29
N THR A 222 -6.17 -1.93 -11.31
CA THR A 222 -6.69 -1.23 -12.51
C THR A 222 -5.71 -1.33 -13.68
N HIS A 223 -4.40 -1.14 -13.43
CA HIS A 223 -3.40 -1.22 -14.50
C HIS A 223 -3.34 -2.62 -15.11
N MET A 224 -3.33 -3.66 -14.29
CA MET A 224 -3.30 -5.06 -14.72
C MET A 224 -4.51 -5.41 -15.57
N HIS A 225 -5.70 -5.00 -15.14
CA HIS A 225 -6.94 -5.26 -15.86
C HIS A 225 -6.91 -4.75 -17.31
N PHE A 226 -6.41 -3.52 -17.51
CA PHE A 226 -6.38 -2.92 -18.85
C PHE A 226 -5.20 -3.34 -19.72
N LEU A 227 -4.13 -3.89 -19.13
CA LEU A 227 -2.94 -4.34 -19.88
C LEU A 227 -2.96 -5.85 -20.08
N GLU A 228 -2.74 -6.59 -19.03
CA GLU A 228 -2.61 -8.04 -19.08
C GLU A 228 -3.07 -8.66 -17.75
N PRO A 229 -4.37 -8.97 -17.58
CA PRO A 229 -4.92 -9.41 -16.32
C PRO A 229 -4.39 -10.76 -15.85
N PRO A 230 -4.24 -10.95 -14.51
CA PRO A 230 -3.94 -12.24 -13.93
C PRO A 230 -5.13 -13.20 -14.00
N SER A 231 -4.86 -14.48 -13.82
CA SER A 231 -5.90 -15.52 -13.75
C SER A 231 -5.43 -16.68 -12.86
N ALA A 232 -6.25 -17.71 -12.70
CA ALA A 232 -5.86 -18.92 -11.96
C ALA A 232 -4.58 -19.59 -12.50
N SER A 233 -4.33 -19.47 -13.81
CA SER A 233 -3.15 -20.06 -14.47
C SER A 233 -2.06 -19.03 -14.82
N LYS A 234 -2.26 -17.76 -14.52
CA LYS A 234 -1.37 -16.66 -14.91
C LYS A 234 -1.09 -15.75 -13.72
N THR A 235 0.09 -15.91 -13.15
CA THR A 235 0.56 -15.07 -12.05
C THR A 235 1.35 -13.89 -12.60
N VAL A 236 1.04 -12.68 -12.10
CA VAL A 236 1.79 -11.46 -12.37
C VAL A 236 2.26 -10.85 -11.05
N TRP A 237 3.29 -10.02 -11.11
CA TRP A 237 3.80 -9.33 -9.92
C TRP A 237 3.61 -7.83 -10.02
N THR A 238 3.49 -7.20 -8.87
CA THR A 238 3.47 -5.74 -8.75
C THR A 238 4.53 -5.27 -7.78
N ILE A 239 5.05 -4.06 -8.04
CA ILE A 239 6.01 -3.37 -7.18
C ILE A 239 5.75 -1.86 -7.23
N GLY A 240 5.84 -1.18 -6.09
CA GLY A 240 5.71 0.26 -5.98
C GLY A 240 7.01 1.00 -6.28
N TYR A 241 6.91 2.26 -6.70
CA TYR A 241 8.06 3.10 -7.05
C TYR A 241 9.08 3.27 -5.92
N HIS A 242 8.67 3.31 -4.66
CA HIS A 242 9.58 3.37 -3.51
C HIS A 242 10.53 2.18 -3.44
N ASP A 243 10.00 1.01 -3.75
CA ASP A 243 10.76 -0.23 -3.67
C ASP A 243 11.69 -0.39 -4.86
N VAL A 244 11.29 0.13 -6.03
CA VAL A 244 12.19 0.24 -7.19
C VAL A 244 13.39 1.12 -6.85
N ILE A 245 13.17 2.27 -6.19
CA ILE A 245 14.24 3.15 -5.69
C ILE A 245 15.12 2.41 -4.69
N ALA A 246 14.54 1.67 -3.73
CA ALA A 246 15.29 0.92 -2.73
C ALA A 246 16.17 -0.18 -3.37
N ILE A 247 15.66 -0.89 -4.38
CA ILE A 247 16.45 -1.85 -5.15
C ILE A 247 17.62 -1.15 -5.86
N GLY A 248 17.39 -0.02 -6.52
CA GLY A 248 18.45 0.73 -7.17
C GLY A 248 19.53 1.18 -6.19
N ARG A 249 19.16 1.71 -5.03
CA ARG A 249 20.11 2.12 -3.98
C ARG A 249 20.90 0.94 -3.41
N LEU A 250 20.27 -0.22 -3.23
CA LEU A 250 21.00 -1.45 -2.88
C LEU A 250 22.05 -1.80 -3.92
N LEU A 251 21.73 -1.68 -5.20
CA LEU A 251 22.66 -2.00 -6.29
C LEU A 251 23.81 -0.98 -6.41
N GLU A 252 23.54 0.30 -6.10
CA GLU A 252 24.55 1.37 -6.10
C GLU A 252 25.51 1.27 -4.91
N THR A 253 24.99 0.98 -3.71
CA THR A 253 25.75 1.12 -2.46
C THR A 253 26.13 -0.20 -1.79
N GLY A 254 25.51 -1.30 -2.19
CA GLY A 254 25.61 -2.59 -1.51
C GLY A 254 24.87 -2.66 -0.19
N LYS A 255 24.22 -1.58 0.26
CA LYS A 255 23.54 -1.48 1.55
C LYS A 255 22.05 -1.17 1.35
N ILE A 256 21.22 -1.61 2.29
CA ILE A 256 19.83 -1.20 2.27
C ILE A 256 19.70 0.27 2.69
N ASP A 257 18.73 0.94 2.09
CA ASP A 257 18.31 2.28 2.50
C ASP A 257 16.87 2.23 2.99
N GLY A 258 16.69 2.37 4.29
CA GLY A 258 15.36 2.41 4.91
C GLY A 258 14.62 3.73 4.75
N SER A 259 15.19 4.73 4.05
CA SER A 259 14.53 6.01 3.87
C SER A 259 13.29 5.90 2.99
N ARG A 260 12.22 6.61 3.35
CA ARG A 260 10.95 6.67 2.63
C ARG A 260 10.48 8.13 2.53
N VAL A 261 10.01 8.52 1.35
CA VAL A 261 9.30 9.79 1.19
C VAL A 261 7.82 9.50 1.14
N ILE A 262 7.07 10.05 2.08
CA ILE A 262 5.63 9.80 2.22
C ILE A 262 4.85 11.12 2.23
N ALA A 263 3.56 11.06 1.94
CA ALA A 263 2.67 12.18 2.19
C ALA A 263 2.24 12.16 3.67
N LEU A 264 2.57 13.21 4.42
CA LEU A 264 1.94 13.50 5.70
C LEU A 264 0.75 14.40 5.42
N SER A 265 -0.46 13.90 5.64
CA SER A 265 -1.68 14.50 5.10
C SER A 265 -2.88 14.26 6.02
N GLY A 266 -4.02 14.82 5.67
CA GLY A 266 -5.27 14.59 6.37
C GLY A 266 -5.93 15.83 6.92
N PRO A 267 -7.24 15.75 7.22
CA PRO A 267 -8.03 16.89 7.69
C PRO A 267 -7.54 17.56 8.98
N LEU A 268 -6.84 16.82 9.83
CA LEU A 268 -6.27 17.33 11.08
C LEU A 268 -4.76 17.55 11.03
N CYS A 269 -4.12 17.36 9.88
CA CYS A 269 -2.71 17.68 9.69
C CYS A 269 -2.54 19.20 9.49
N ASP A 270 -1.76 19.85 10.34
CA ASP A 270 -1.57 21.31 10.29
C ASP A 270 -0.81 21.77 9.05
N LYS A 271 0.16 20.96 8.60
CA LYS A 271 1.04 21.28 7.48
C LYS A 271 1.18 20.08 6.54
N PRO A 272 0.14 19.79 5.72
CA PRO A 272 0.20 18.66 4.78
C PRO A 272 1.31 18.85 3.74
N ARG A 273 2.23 17.87 3.64
CA ARG A 273 3.40 17.94 2.75
C ARG A 273 4.02 16.56 2.53
N LEU A 274 4.96 16.48 1.58
CA LEU A 274 5.84 15.33 1.45
C LEU A 274 6.94 15.40 2.52
N VAL A 275 7.17 14.29 3.21
CA VAL A 275 8.21 14.19 4.23
C VAL A 275 9.09 12.96 4.01
N ARG A 276 10.39 13.14 4.20
CA ARG A 276 11.37 12.04 4.25
C ARG A 276 11.41 11.49 5.66
N THR A 277 11.17 10.20 5.79
CA THR A 277 11.20 9.45 7.04
C THR A 277 11.85 8.08 6.83
N ILE A 278 11.64 7.15 7.73
CA ILE A 278 12.20 5.79 7.70
C ILE A 278 11.06 4.78 7.58
N GLU A 279 11.29 3.67 6.89
CA GLU A 279 10.38 2.53 6.84
C GLU A 279 10.07 2.04 8.26
N GLY A 280 8.79 1.75 8.53
CA GLY A 280 8.36 1.32 9.85
C GLY A 280 8.32 2.43 10.91
N ALA A 281 8.45 3.71 10.55
CA ALA A 281 8.46 4.83 11.51
C ALA A 281 7.24 4.84 12.43
N SER A 282 7.43 5.17 13.71
CA SER A 282 6.34 5.37 14.66
C SER A 282 5.45 6.53 14.22
N LEU A 283 4.16 6.26 13.96
CA LEU A 283 3.20 7.28 13.56
C LEU A 283 3.02 8.35 14.65
N LYS A 284 3.08 7.95 15.92
CA LYS A 284 2.97 8.88 17.07
C LYS A 284 4.14 9.87 17.11
N GLU A 285 5.36 9.40 16.82
CA GLU A 285 6.54 10.26 16.78
C GLU A 285 6.55 11.13 15.53
N LEU A 286 6.19 10.57 14.38
CA LEU A 286 6.14 11.26 13.10
C LEU A 286 5.11 12.41 13.07
N THR A 287 3.98 12.24 13.77
CA THR A 287 2.90 13.23 13.81
C THR A 287 2.99 14.17 15.03
N LYS A 288 4.04 14.03 15.85
CA LYS A 288 4.23 14.87 17.02
C LYS A 288 4.48 16.33 16.63
N GLY A 289 3.57 17.23 17.06
CA GLY A 289 3.62 18.65 16.71
C GLY A 289 3.07 18.98 15.31
N GLU A 290 2.46 18.01 14.64
CA GLU A 290 1.81 18.18 13.33
C GLU A 290 0.28 18.28 13.46
N VAL A 291 -0.25 18.26 14.68
CA VAL A 291 -1.69 18.31 14.99
C VAL A 291 -1.91 19.27 16.16
N SER A 292 -2.61 20.36 15.91
CA SER A 292 -3.00 21.35 16.96
C SER A 292 -4.45 21.19 17.41
N SER A 293 -5.17 20.22 16.88
CA SER A 293 -6.60 20.01 17.20
C SER A 293 -6.78 19.36 18.57
N ASP A 294 -7.80 19.80 19.31
CA ASP A 294 -8.27 19.16 20.56
C ASP A 294 -9.21 17.98 20.32
N LEU A 295 -9.52 17.67 19.04
CA LEU A 295 -10.38 16.53 18.66
C LEU A 295 -9.62 15.21 18.86
N PRO A 296 -10.34 14.11 19.14
CA PRO A 296 -9.74 12.79 19.10
C PRO A 296 -9.14 12.50 17.72
N VAL A 297 -7.91 12.00 17.69
CA VAL A 297 -7.14 11.83 16.47
C VAL A 297 -7.02 10.34 16.13
N ARG A 298 -7.36 9.99 14.89
CA ARG A 298 -7.02 8.72 14.27
C ARG A 298 -5.80 8.90 13.38
N LEU A 299 -4.77 8.11 13.62
CA LEU A 299 -3.61 8.00 12.73
C LEU A 299 -3.81 6.79 11.82
N VAL A 300 -3.67 7.00 10.53
CA VAL A 300 -3.81 5.93 9.53
C VAL A 300 -2.49 5.77 8.79
N SER A 301 -1.95 4.56 8.81
CA SER A 301 -0.86 4.16 7.93
C SER A 301 -1.41 3.86 6.56
N GLY A 302 -1.23 4.76 5.60
CA GLY A 302 -1.82 4.69 4.26
C GLY A 302 -3.00 5.65 4.07
N SER A 303 -3.80 5.39 3.06
CA SER A 303 -4.94 6.18 2.62
C SER A 303 -6.16 5.97 3.54
N VAL A 304 -7.11 6.90 3.45
CA VAL A 304 -8.44 6.75 4.09
C VAL A 304 -9.27 5.61 3.50
N LEU A 305 -8.92 5.09 2.33
CA LEU A 305 -9.64 4.00 1.65
C LEU A 305 -9.02 2.62 1.88
N SER A 306 -7.68 2.55 1.89
CA SER A 306 -6.92 1.29 1.91
C SER A 306 -5.95 1.17 3.09
N GLY A 307 -5.81 2.23 3.90
CA GLY A 307 -4.86 2.26 5.00
C GLY A 307 -5.35 1.53 6.26
N GLN A 308 -4.40 1.27 7.16
CA GLN A 308 -4.65 0.64 8.46
C GLN A 308 -4.64 1.68 9.58
N ALA A 309 -5.62 1.62 10.47
CA ALA A 309 -5.63 2.45 11.67
C ALA A 309 -4.46 2.05 12.59
N GLY A 310 -3.71 3.04 13.06
CA GLY A 310 -2.67 2.84 14.05
C GLY A 310 -3.28 2.62 15.43
N GLU A 311 -3.21 1.39 15.93
CA GLU A 311 -3.69 1.02 17.27
C GLU A 311 -2.55 0.36 18.06
N ASP A 312 -2.35 0.78 19.31
CA ASP A 312 -1.37 0.23 20.24
C ASP A 312 0.00 -0.09 19.62
N VAL A 313 0.35 -1.38 19.57
CA VAL A 313 1.65 -1.89 19.11
C VAL A 313 1.79 -1.97 17.58
N VAL A 314 0.76 -1.59 16.83
CA VAL A 314 0.78 -1.50 15.36
C VAL A 314 0.69 -0.05 14.86
N THR A 315 0.92 0.94 15.72
CA THR A 315 0.93 2.37 15.37
C THR A 315 2.24 2.77 14.67
N PHE A 316 2.53 2.11 13.55
CA PHE A 316 3.74 2.31 12.75
C PHE A 316 3.40 2.40 11.27
N LEU A 317 4.32 2.97 10.49
CA LEU A 317 4.21 3.06 9.04
C LEU A 317 4.34 1.67 8.42
N GLY A 318 3.28 1.19 7.77
CA GLY A 318 3.28 -0.10 7.09
C GLY A 318 4.27 -0.18 5.93
N ARG A 319 4.72 -1.38 5.63
CA ARG A 319 5.74 -1.66 4.60
C ARG A 319 5.40 -1.07 3.22
N TYR A 320 4.14 -1.10 2.85
CA TYR A 320 3.67 -0.66 1.54
C TYR A 320 2.97 0.71 1.59
N ALA A 321 2.85 1.32 2.77
CA ALA A 321 2.22 2.62 2.92
C ALA A 321 3.06 3.74 2.31
N ARG A 322 2.40 4.61 1.55
CA ARG A 322 3.01 5.77 0.85
C ARG A 322 2.58 7.10 1.45
N GLN A 323 1.71 7.05 2.46
CA GLN A 323 1.21 8.22 3.17
C GLN A 323 0.85 7.88 4.61
N VAL A 324 0.76 8.92 5.42
CA VAL A 324 0.16 8.90 6.76
C VAL A 324 -0.98 9.89 6.75
N THR A 325 -2.17 9.41 7.09
CA THR A 325 -3.37 10.25 7.12
C THR A 325 -3.79 10.52 8.55
N VAL A 326 -3.96 11.81 8.88
CA VAL A 326 -4.36 12.30 10.21
C VAL A 326 -5.78 12.82 10.13
N MET A 327 -6.71 12.18 10.84
CA MET A 327 -8.12 12.53 10.77
C MET A 327 -8.80 12.47 12.14
N GLU A 328 -10.04 13.00 12.23
CA GLU A 328 -10.84 12.91 13.46
C GLU A 328 -11.30 11.46 13.69
N GLU A 329 -11.07 10.97 14.92
CA GLU A 329 -11.71 9.76 15.44
C GLU A 329 -13.13 10.14 15.90
N ASP A 330 -14.13 9.89 15.04
CA ASP A 330 -15.50 10.38 15.24
C ASP A 330 -16.48 9.21 15.45
N HIS A 331 -17.03 9.14 16.64
CA HIS A 331 -18.09 8.18 17.02
C HIS A 331 -19.45 8.85 17.22
N LYS A 332 -19.59 10.14 16.87
CA LYS A 332 -20.83 10.92 17.12
C LYS A 332 -21.96 10.40 16.25
N GLN A 333 -23.06 10.07 16.88
CA GLN A 333 -24.30 9.75 16.18
C GLN A 333 -25.17 11.01 16.06
N ILE A 334 -25.61 11.31 14.84
CA ILE A 334 -26.50 12.45 14.59
C ILE A 334 -27.94 11.93 14.56
N PRO A 335 -28.77 12.26 15.57
CA PRO A 335 -30.15 11.84 15.59
C PRO A 335 -30.91 12.32 14.34
N MET A 336 -31.63 11.40 13.68
CA MET A 336 -32.40 11.66 12.45
C MET A 336 -31.55 12.26 11.32
N GLY A 337 -30.26 11.90 11.25
CA GLY A 337 -29.31 12.43 10.26
C GLY A 337 -29.75 12.24 8.80
N TRP A 338 -30.50 11.16 8.52
CA TRP A 338 -30.97 10.83 7.16
C TRP A 338 -32.05 11.79 6.58
N ILE A 339 -32.69 12.60 7.42
CA ILE A 339 -33.70 13.60 6.99
C ILE A 339 -33.18 15.03 7.07
N ARG A 340 -31.96 15.25 7.55
CA ARG A 340 -31.35 16.56 7.65
C ARG A 340 -30.53 16.89 6.38
N PRO A 341 -30.58 18.14 5.89
CA PRO A 341 -29.78 18.55 4.71
C PRO A 341 -28.27 18.36 4.86
N MET A 342 -27.73 18.47 6.08
CA MET A 342 -26.32 18.27 6.47
C MET A 342 -25.29 18.76 5.42
N PRO A 343 -25.23 20.05 5.09
CA PRO A 343 -24.35 20.56 4.02
C PRO A 343 -22.84 20.47 4.38
N SER A 344 -22.52 20.14 5.62
CA SER A 344 -21.14 19.91 6.11
C SER A 344 -20.70 18.44 6.02
N LYS A 345 -21.58 17.51 5.68
CA LYS A 345 -21.28 16.09 5.50
C LYS A 345 -21.30 15.74 4.02
N TYR A 346 -20.33 14.94 3.59
CA TYR A 346 -20.27 14.42 2.23
C TYR A 346 -21.00 13.07 2.13
N SER A 347 -21.66 12.84 1.00
CA SER A 347 -22.17 11.54 0.60
C SER A 347 -22.00 11.38 -0.91
N PHE A 348 -21.59 10.20 -1.35
CA PHE A 348 -21.52 9.88 -2.79
C PHE A 348 -22.93 9.95 -3.42
N LEU A 349 -23.92 9.35 -2.77
CA LEU A 349 -25.31 9.50 -3.21
C LEU A 349 -25.79 10.93 -2.94
N PRO A 350 -26.53 11.56 -3.87
CA PRO A 350 -26.96 12.96 -3.77
C PRO A 350 -28.13 13.15 -2.79
N VAL A 351 -27.99 12.61 -1.57
CA VAL A 351 -29.02 12.65 -0.52
C VAL A 351 -28.81 13.76 0.51
N LEU A 352 -27.65 14.41 0.49
CA LEU A 352 -27.30 15.51 1.40
C LEU A 352 -27.14 16.82 0.65
N GLY A 353 -27.17 17.93 1.39
CA GLY A 353 -26.93 19.27 0.84
C GLY A 353 -25.55 19.44 0.19
N SER A 354 -24.60 18.55 0.49
CA SER A 354 -23.29 18.46 -0.18
C SER A 354 -23.38 18.16 -1.68
N ALA A 355 -24.48 17.56 -2.16
CA ALA A 355 -24.70 17.33 -3.59
C ALA A 355 -24.70 18.62 -4.43
N PHE A 356 -24.99 19.76 -3.81
CA PHE A 356 -24.99 21.09 -4.45
C PHE A 356 -23.68 21.87 -4.24
N SER A 357 -22.64 21.22 -3.69
CA SER A 357 -21.38 21.89 -3.32
C SER A 357 -20.19 21.15 -3.89
N LYS A 358 -19.20 21.92 -4.41
CA LYS A 358 -17.90 21.40 -4.87
C LYS A 358 -16.78 21.65 -3.85
N LYS A 359 -17.10 21.97 -2.60
CA LYS A 359 -16.09 22.20 -1.56
C LYS A 359 -15.44 20.90 -1.10
N LEU A 360 -14.28 21.02 -0.48
CA LEU A 360 -13.63 19.92 0.24
C LEU A 360 -14.22 19.78 1.64
N TYR A 361 -14.20 18.57 2.18
CA TYR A 361 -14.77 18.22 3.48
C TYR A 361 -13.71 17.65 4.42
N PRO A 362 -13.71 18.00 5.70
CA PRO A 362 -12.91 17.33 6.71
C PRO A 362 -13.57 15.99 7.05
N LEU A 363 -13.31 14.95 6.23
CA LEU A 363 -13.86 13.64 6.48
C LEU A 363 -13.29 13.07 7.78
N SER A 364 -14.12 12.33 8.52
CA SER A 364 -13.77 11.66 9.78
C SER A 364 -13.95 10.15 9.69
N SER A 365 -13.56 9.42 10.72
CA SER A 365 -13.73 7.96 10.80
C SER A 365 -15.20 7.50 10.92
N ASN A 366 -16.14 8.42 10.98
CA ASN A 366 -17.55 8.11 11.24
C ASN A 366 -18.22 7.41 10.06
N LEU A 367 -18.70 6.20 10.26
CA LEU A 367 -19.45 5.43 9.26
C LEU A 367 -20.81 6.05 8.91
N ASN A 368 -21.34 6.98 9.74
CA ASN A 368 -22.64 7.64 9.56
C ASN A 368 -23.82 6.66 9.34
N GLY A 369 -23.77 5.51 9.98
CA GLY A 369 -24.82 4.50 9.90
C GLY A 369 -24.34 3.11 10.29
N GLY A 370 -25.25 2.14 10.28
CA GLY A 370 -24.98 0.73 10.54
C GLY A 370 -25.13 -0.15 9.29
N ARG A 371 -24.76 -1.42 9.40
CA ARG A 371 -24.93 -2.42 8.33
C ARG A 371 -26.40 -2.55 7.93
N ARG A 372 -26.65 -2.68 6.64
CA ARG A 372 -27.98 -2.81 6.01
C ARG A 372 -27.93 -3.83 4.89
N ALA A 373 -29.11 -4.21 4.36
CA ALA A 373 -29.16 -5.03 3.15
C ALA A 373 -28.59 -4.26 1.95
N MET A 374 -27.86 -4.97 1.11
CA MET A 374 -27.33 -4.40 -0.14
C MET A 374 -28.50 -4.24 -1.15
N VAL A 375 -28.71 -3.03 -1.61
CA VAL A 375 -29.66 -2.69 -2.66
C VAL A 375 -28.88 -2.29 -3.91
N PRO A 376 -29.17 -2.85 -5.09
CA PRO A 376 -28.48 -2.50 -6.34
C PRO A 376 -28.95 -1.11 -6.80
N LEU A 377 -28.13 -0.09 -6.58
CA LEU A 377 -28.40 1.30 -6.95
C LEU A 377 -27.60 1.77 -8.16
N GLY A 378 -26.75 0.90 -8.74
CA GLY A 378 -25.82 1.29 -9.80
C GLY A 378 -24.57 2.02 -9.29
N THR A 379 -24.44 2.19 -7.98
CA THR A 379 -23.33 2.93 -7.35
C THR A 379 -21.96 2.30 -7.65
N PHE A 380 -21.87 0.99 -7.57
CA PHE A 380 -20.60 0.29 -7.75
C PHE A 380 -20.16 0.31 -9.23
N GLU A 381 -21.10 0.24 -10.14
CA GLU A 381 -20.90 0.31 -11.58
C GLU A 381 -20.35 1.66 -12.06
N GLU A 382 -20.61 2.74 -11.30
CA GLU A 382 -20.05 4.08 -11.55
C GLU A 382 -18.61 4.23 -11.02
N LEU A 383 -18.22 3.43 -10.04
CA LEU A 383 -16.95 3.56 -9.32
C LEU A 383 -15.86 2.62 -9.85
N MET A 384 -16.22 1.44 -10.33
CA MET A 384 -15.27 0.47 -10.86
C MET A 384 -15.10 0.66 -12.37
N PRO A 385 -13.88 1.02 -12.84
CA PRO A 385 -13.62 1.23 -14.28
C PRO A 385 -13.46 -0.08 -15.04
N GLN A 386 -13.13 -1.18 -14.37
CA GLN A 386 -12.99 -2.51 -14.94
C GLN A 386 -14.33 -3.00 -15.49
N ASP A 387 -14.32 -3.95 -16.43
CA ASP A 387 -15.51 -4.52 -17.07
C ASP A 387 -16.20 -5.63 -16.27
N PHE A 388 -15.98 -5.63 -14.96
CA PHE A 388 -16.66 -6.52 -14.02
C PHE A 388 -18.16 -6.25 -13.92
N LEU A 389 -18.87 -7.16 -13.27
CA LEU A 389 -20.21 -6.95 -12.75
C LEU A 389 -20.14 -6.69 -11.24
N PRO A 390 -19.87 -5.44 -10.80
CA PRO A 390 -19.47 -5.17 -9.42
C PRO A 390 -20.49 -5.61 -8.40
N THR A 391 -21.78 -5.30 -8.61
CA THR A 391 -22.85 -5.68 -7.67
C THR A 391 -22.92 -7.20 -7.47
N GLN A 392 -22.78 -7.99 -8.52
CA GLN A 392 -22.81 -9.46 -8.49
C GLN A 392 -21.56 -9.99 -7.79
N LEU A 393 -20.39 -9.47 -8.16
CA LEU A 393 -19.11 -9.83 -7.54
C LEU A 393 -19.13 -9.60 -6.02
N LEU A 394 -19.50 -8.40 -5.60
CA LEU A 394 -19.55 -8.06 -4.17
C LEU A 394 -20.54 -8.93 -3.39
N ARG A 395 -21.65 -9.34 -4.00
CA ARG A 395 -22.58 -10.31 -3.40
C ARG A 395 -21.98 -11.68 -3.27
N ALA A 396 -21.32 -12.19 -4.32
CA ALA A 396 -20.64 -13.49 -4.27
C ALA A 396 -19.59 -13.53 -3.16
N LEU A 397 -18.79 -12.45 -2.99
CA LEU A 397 -17.81 -12.31 -1.92
C LEU A 397 -18.47 -12.37 -0.54
N LEU A 398 -19.57 -11.65 -0.31
CA LEU A 398 -20.25 -11.59 0.99
C LEU A 398 -20.88 -12.93 1.41
N VAL A 399 -21.27 -13.78 0.46
CA VAL A 399 -21.84 -15.12 0.75
C VAL A 399 -20.81 -16.22 0.62
N MET A 400 -19.55 -15.87 0.35
CA MET A 400 -18.43 -16.81 0.20
C MET A 400 -18.64 -17.82 -0.96
N ASP A 401 -19.32 -17.38 -2.03
CA ASP A 401 -19.46 -18.16 -3.28
C ASP A 401 -18.18 -17.95 -4.11
N THR A 402 -17.20 -18.81 -3.84
CA THR A 402 -15.87 -18.72 -4.44
C THR A 402 -15.87 -19.03 -5.93
N ASP A 403 -16.75 -19.93 -6.40
CA ASP A 403 -16.85 -20.29 -7.81
C ASP A 403 -17.37 -19.11 -8.64
N GLU A 404 -18.42 -18.46 -8.15
CA GLU A 404 -18.99 -17.31 -8.83
C GLU A 404 -18.08 -16.08 -8.72
N ALA A 405 -17.42 -15.87 -7.57
CA ALA A 405 -16.46 -14.80 -7.38
C ALA A 405 -15.29 -14.88 -8.38
N GLN A 406 -14.74 -16.08 -8.63
CA GLN A 406 -13.68 -16.29 -9.62
C GLN A 406 -14.15 -15.93 -11.04
N LYS A 407 -15.34 -16.39 -11.44
CA LYS A 407 -15.91 -16.08 -12.77
C LYS A 407 -16.16 -14.58 -12.97
N LEU A 408 -16.43 -13.86 -11.90
CA LEU A 408 -16.69 -12.42 -11.89
C LEU A 408 -15.42 -11.56 -11.73
N GLY A 409 -14.22 -12.16 -11.71
CA GLY A 409 -12.95 -11.45 -11.74
C GLY A 409 -12.28 -11.23 -10.36
N ALA A 410 -12.67 -11.92 -9.30
CA ALA A 410 -12.08 -11.76 -7.96
C ALA A 410 -10.56 -11.97 -7.93
N LEU A 411 -10.00 -12.81 -8.82
CA LEU A 411 -8.57 -13.11 -8.87
C LEU A 411 -7.70 -11.93 -9.33
N GLU A 412 -8.28 -10.92 -9.96
CA GLU A 412 -7.57 -9.72 -10.38
C GLU A 412 -7.44 -8.69 -9.26
N LEU A 413 -8.28 -8.80 -8.21
CA LEU A 413 -8.45 -7.78 -7.18
C LEU A 413 -7.60 -8.03 -5.93
N ASP A 414 -7.37 -6.92 -5.23
CA ASP A 414 -6.86 -6.86 -3.85
C ASP A 414 -7.79 -5.98 -3.00
N GLU A 415 -7.58 -5.95 -1.69
CA GLU A 415 -8.39 -5.15 -0.77
C GLU A 415 -8.43 -3.68 -1.16
N GLU A 416 -7.29 -3.13 -1.65
CA GLU A 416 -7.18 -1.73 -2.07
C GLU A 416 -8.14 -1.37 -3.21
N ASP A 417 -8.40 -2.31 -4.12
CA ASP A 417 -9.31 -2.10 -5.26
C ASP A 417 -10.79 -1.94 -4.83
N LEU A 418 -11.13 -2.44 -3.64
CA LEU A 418 -12.48 -2.38 -3.09
C LEU A 418 -12.69 -1.27 -2.06
N GLY A 419 -11.65 -0.50 -1.71
CA GLY A 419 -11.74 0.58 -0.73
C GLY A 419 -12.76 1.66 -1.11
N LEU A 420 -12.74 2.10 -2.37
CA LEU A 420 -13.67 3.12 -2.88
C LEU A 420 -15.12 2.63 -2.88
N VAL A 421 -15.38 1.39 -3.28
CA VAL A 421 -16.76 0.84 -3.24
C VAL A 421 -17.23 0.61 -1.82
N GLY A 422 -16.35 0.24 -0.90
CA GLY A 422 -16.62 0.17 0.54
C GLY A 422 -17.04 1.54 1.10
N PHE A 423 -16.29 2.59 0.78
CA PHE A 423 -16.63 3.97 1.16
C PHE A 423 -18.00 4.40 0.67
N ALA A 424 -18.31 4.18 -0.61
CA ALA A 424 -19.57 4.60 -1.22
C ALA A 424 -20.76 3.70 -0.87
N CYS A 425 -20.51 2.53 -0.29
CA CYS A 425 -21.53 1.55 0.01
C CYS A 425 -22.53 2.03 1.09
N PRO A 426 -23.81 2.19 0.76
CA PRO A 426 -24.81 2.56 1.78
C PRO A 426 -25.08 1.45 2.80
N ALA A 427 -24.74 0.20 2.47
CA ALA A 427 -24.93 -0.96 3.32
C ALA A 427 -23.80 -1.19 4.34
N LYS A 428 -22.65 -0.49 4.20
CA LYS A 428 -21.52 -0.50 5.14
C LYS A 428 -20.87 -1.88 5.33
N TYR A 429 -20.68 -2.61 4.25
CA TYR A 429 -19.94 -3.86 4.27
C TYR A 429 -18.44 -3.64 4.06
N GLU A 430 -17.64 -4.49 4.71
CA GLU A 430 -16.18 -4.55 4.56
C GLU A 430 -15.83 -5.52 3.41
N TYR A 431 -15.84 -5.00 2.20
CA TYR A 431 -15.61 -5.82 1.01
C TYR A 431 -14.18 -6.32 0.88
N GLY A 432 -13.21 -5.55 1.38
CA GLY A 432 -11.80 -5.98 1.41
C GLY A 432 -11.60 -7.25 2.22
N GLU A 433 -12.18 -7.33 3.43
CA GLU A 433 -12.14 -8.53 4.26
C GLU A 433 -12.82 -9.72 3.55
N ALA A 434 -14.02 -9.50 2.99
CA ALA A 434 -14.74 -10.56 2.27
C ALA A 434 -13.96 -11.07 1.05
N LEU A 435 -13.26 -10.18 0.33
CA LEU A 435 -12.37 -10.56 -0.77
C LEU A 435 -11.19 -11.40 -0.24
N ARG A 436 -10.51 -10.96 0.82
CA ARG A 436 -9.37 -11.68 1.39
C ARG A 436 -9.75 -13.08 1.86
N ASP A 437 -10.89 -13.20 2.52
CA ASP A 437 -11.41 -14.49 2.96
C ASP A 437 -11.72 -15.42 1.77
N SER A 438 -12.35 -14.88 0.71
CA SER A 438 -12.64 -15.60 -0.52
C SER A 438 -11.36 -16.03 -1.24
N LEU A 439 -10.39 -15.12 -1.43
CA LEU A 439 -9.09 -15.45 -2.04
C LEU A 439 -8.31 -16.50 -1.25
N THR A 440 -8.35 -16.42 0.09
CA THR A 440 -7.69 -17.39 0.95
C THR A 440 -8.34 -18.78 0.84
N LYS A 441 -9.67 -18.83 0.66
CA LYS A 441 -10.39 -20.08 0.46
C LYS A 441 -10.10 -20.67 -0.91
N ILE A 442 -10.18 -19.85 -1.97
CA ILE A 442 -9.86 -20.26 -3.35
C ILE A 442 -8.45 -20.88 -3.43
N GLU A 443 -7.46 -20.22 -2.85
CA GLU A 443 -6.07 -20.72 -2.86
C GLU A 443 -5.88 -22.06 -2.15
N ARG A 444 -6.70 -22.35 -1.15
CA ARG A 444 -6.63 -23.61 -0.38
C ARG A 444 -7.40 -24.76 -1.02
N GLU A 445 -8.47 -24.45 -1.70
CA GLU A 445 -9.38 -25.44 -2.26
C GLU A 445 -9.09 -25.73 -3.76
N GLY A 446 -8.21 -24.92 -4.41
CA GLY A 446 -7.80 -25.06 -5.79
C GLY A 446 -8.69 -24.32 -6.75
#